data_aab6d7fea8bfb3f110833e827cf9bf56
#
_entry.id   aab6d7fea8bfb3f110833e827cf9bf56
#
_cell.length_a   1.000
_cell.length_b   1.000
_cell.length_c   1.000
_cell.angle_alpha   90.00
_cell.angle_beta   90.00
_cell.angle_gamma   90.00
#
_symmetry.space_group_name_H-M   'P 1'
#
loop_
_entity.id
_entity.type
_entity.pdbx_description
1 polymer ?
#
loop_
_entity_poly.entity_id
_entity_poly.type
_entity_poly.pdbx_seq_one_letter_code
_entity_poly.pdbx_strand_id
1 'polypeptide(L)'
;MINFENTLLLGHRGARGEALENTFSGFEHAQRLNTQGLAGVEFDVQLSADGHLMVFHDDTLQRMCSQQARVDQLTANETKRYFQFGHQIMTLEQVAPLLNSFTDIELEIKTHDRTDYAKLVQALTRNLIDSPLSNLPIILTSFDLELHARLQRHSLLKQTPRGLLIRTAEALVSAPNTALQLGCIQLGIHYPLINRAVIEHCHRYDLPVSAWTVNDIETIKKLIQWQVDVIITDYPSHLLLN
;
A
#
# COMPACT_ATOMS: atom_id res chain seq x y z
N MET A 1 5.86 -8.92 -24.92
CA MET A 1 4.81 -8.81 -23.88
C MET A 1 5.22 -9.64 -22.68
N ILE A 2 5.21 -9.07 -21.48
CA ILE A 2 5.51 -9.80 -20.23
C ILE A 2 4.26 -10.59 -19.85
N ASN A 3 4.44 -11.88 -19.47
CA ASN A 3 3.32 -12.71 -19.04
C ASN A 3 3.17 -12.61 -17.50
N PHE A 4 2.05 -12.10 -17.04
CA PHE A 4 1.69 -11.95 -15.63
C PHE A 4 0.67 -13.01 -15.15
N GLU A 5 0.60 -14.17 -15.82
CA GLU A 5 -0.42 -15.20 -15.56
C GLU A 5 -0.55 -15.62 -14.08
N ASN A 6 0.58 -15.67 -13.35
CA ASN A 6 0.63 -16.08 -11.93
C ASN A 6 1.19 -14.97 -11.01
N THR A 7 1.32 -13.74 -11.50
CA THR A 7 1.86 -12.61 -10.75
C THR A 7 0.92 -11.43 -10.91
N LEU A 8 0.43 -10.86 -9.82
CA LEU A 8 -0.38 -9.64 -9.86
C LEU A 8 0.51 -8.42 -10.08
N LEU A 9 0.05 -7.49 -10.92
CA LEU A 9 0.70 -6.20 -11.12
C LEU A 9 -0.14 -5.11 -10.49
N LEU A 10 0.47 -4.33 -9.56
CA LEU A 10 -0.15 -3.17 -8.93
C LEU A 10 0.58 -1.88 -9.30
N GLY A 11 -0.21 -0.82 -9.45
CA GLY A 11 0.31 0.53 -9.64
C GLY A 11 0.67 1.18 -8.30
N HIS A 12 1.92 1.59 -8.12
CA HIS A 12 2.44 2.23 -6.92
C HIS A 12 1.87 3.64 -6.76
N ARG A 13 1.17 3.91 -5.66
CA ARG A 13 0.44 5.16 -5.40
C ARG A 13 -0.51 5.55 -6.53
N GLY A 14 -1.21 4.55 -7.08
CA GLY A 14 -1.94 4.65 -8.32
C GLY A 14 -1.09 4.25 -9.53
N ALA A 15 -0.26 5.16 -10.06
CA ALA A 15 0.73 4.94 -11.12
C ALA A 15 1.69 6.13 -11.15
N ARG A 16 2.49 6.33 -10.11
CA ARG A 16 3.17 7.60 -9.83
C ARG A 16 4.22 8.02 -10.87
N GLY A 17 4.69 7.11 -11.69
CA GLY A 17 5.59 7.44 -12.80
C GLY A 17 4.88 7.94 -14.06
N GLU A 18 3.55 7.82 -14.11
CA GLU A 18 2.71 8.14 -15.27
C GLU A 18 1.66 9.22 -14.95
N ALA A 19 1.24 9.30 -13.70
CA ALA A 19 0.29 10.28 -13.20
C ALA A 19 0.70 10.74 -11.79
N LEU A 20 0.08 11.81 -11.29
CA LEU A 20 0.42 12.33 -9.98
C LEU A 20 0.04 11.36 -8.86
N GLU A 21 1.01 11.03 -8.00
CA GLU A 21 0.86 10.03 -6.92
C GLU A 21 -0.25 10.36 -5.93
N ASN A 22 -0.97 9.33 -5.45
CA ASN A 22 -1.97 9.44 -4.38
C ASN A 22 -3.07 10.48 -4.68
N THR A 23 -3.43 10.67 -5.95
CA THR A 23 -4.45 11.64 -6.40
C THR A 23 -5.57 10.97 -7.18
N PHE A 24 -6.68 11.69 -7.34
CA PHE A 24 -7.80 11.25 -8.18
C PHE A 24 -7.33 10.85 -9.58
N SER A 25 -6.51 11.68 -10.23
CA SER A 25 -6.00 11.39 -11.58
C SER A 25 -5.10 10.16 -11.64
N GLY A 26 -4.31 9.89 -10.58
CA GLY A 26 -3.49 8.68 -10.47
C GLY A 26 -4.33 7.42 -10.38
N PHE A 27 -5.34 7.42 -9.53
CA PHE A 27 -6.26 6.28 -9.40
C PHE A 27 -7.13 6.08 -10.65
N GLU A 28 -7.62 7.17 -11.26
CA GLU A 28 -8.38 7.10 -12.50
C GLU A 28 -7.54 6.56 -13.66
N HIS A 29 -6.25 6.92 -13.72
CA HIS A 29 -5.32 6.35 -14.68
C HIS A 29 -5.13 4.84 -14.44
N ALA A 30 -4.91 4.41 -13.21
CA ALA A 30 -4.82 3.00 -12.86
C ALA A 30 -6.12 2.23 -13.19
N GLN A 31 -7.30 2.81 -12.96
CA GLN A 31 -8.57 2.21 -13.37
C GLN A 31 -8.65 1.95 -14.88
N ARG A 32 -8.17 2.87 -15.71
CA ARG A 32 -8.11 2.65 -17.16
C ARG A 32 -7.22 1.47 -17.53
N LEU A 33 -6.11 1.28 -16.82
CA LEU A 33 -5.20 0.15 -17.03
C LEU A 33 -5.74 -1.19 -16.49
N ASN A 34 -6.72 -1.19 -15.61
CA ASN A 34 -7.35 -2.40 -15.11
C ASN A 34 -7.95 -3.25 -16.25
N THR A 35 -8.59 -2.63 -17.25
CA THR A 35 -9.10 -3.34 -18.44
C THR A 35 -8.00 -3.97 -19.29
N GLN A 36 -6.75 -3.65 -19.03
CA GLN A 36 -5.56 -4.11 -19.75
C GLN A 36 -4.70 -5.07 -18.92
N GLY A 37 -5.18 -5.45 -17.73
CA GLY A 37 -4.55 -6.44 -16.88
C GLY A 37 -3.89 -5.91 -15.60
N LEU A 38 -4.02 -4.61 -15.26
CA LEU A 38 -3.60 -4.12 -13.96
C LEU A 38 -4.53 -4.69 -12.89
N ALA A 39 -4.00 -5.48 -11.96
CA ALA A 39 -4.80 -6.13 -10.92
C ALA A 39 -5.30 -5.13 -9.88
N GLY A 40 -4.50 -4.11 -9.57
CA GLY A 40 -4.85 -3.18 -8.52
C GLY A 40 -3.86 -2.05 -8.32
N VAL A 41 -3.92 -1.48 -7.12
CA VAL A 41 -3.08 -0.36 -6.70
C VAL A 41 -2.52 -0.58 -5.30
N GLU A 42 -1.36 -0.03 -5.08
CA GLU A 42 -0.83 0.23 -3.75
C GLU A 42 -0.91 1.75 -3.48
N PHE A 43 -1.22 2.15 -2.25
CA PHE A 43 -1.22 3.54 -1.84
C PHE A 43 -1.13 3.72 -0.32
N ASP A 44 -0.81 4.94 0.10
CA ASP A 44 -0.48 5.26 1.48
C ASP A 44 -1.56 6.07 2.18
N VAL A 45 -1.76 5.82 3.48
CA VAL A 45 -2.56 6.71 4.33
C VAL A 45 -1.84 7.09 5.61
N GLN A 46 -2.13 8.31 6.08
CA GLN A 46 -1.68 8.85 7.36
C GLN A 46 -2.84 9.44 8.15
N LEU A 47 -2.72 9.40 9.48
CA LEU A 47 -3.71 9.96 10.38
C LEU A 47 -3.55 11.49 10.50
N SER A 48 -4.59 12.25 10.22
CA SER A 48 -4.66 13.69 10.50
C SER A 48 -4.93 14.00 11.97
N ALA A 49 -4.71 15.25 12.39
CA ALA A 49 -4.97 15.69 13.75
C ALA A 49 -6.41 15.47 14.21
N ASP A 50 -7.37 15.61 13.31
CA ASP A 50 -8.82 15.41 13.56
C ASP A 50 -9.32 13.97 13.29
N GLY A 51 -8.41 13.02 13.01
CA GLY A 51 -8.74 11.60 12.94
C GLY A 51 -9.23 11.11 11.57
N HIS A 52 -8.96 11.82 10.48
CA HIS A 52 -9.17 11.34 9.13
C HIS A 52 -7.92 10.61 8.61
N LEU A 53 -8.12 9.59 7.79
CA LEU A 53 -7.04 8.93 7.04
C LEU A 53 -6.81 9.68 5.73
N MET A 54 -5.71 10.42 5.65
CA MET A 54 -5.32 11.21 4.48
C MET A 54 -4.49 10.36 3.53
N VAL A 55 -4.83 10.34 2.25
CA VAL A 55 -4.09 9.60 1.23
C VAL A 55 -2.82 10.37 0.87
N PHE A 56 -1.72 10.03 1.55
CA PHE A 56 -0.45 10.75 1.44
C PHE A 56 0.72 9.92 1.99
N HIS A 57 1.89 10.00 1.33
CA HIS A 57 3.05 9.18 1.69
C HIS A 57 3.97 9.82 2.72
N ASP A 58 4.39 11.08 2.51
CA ASP A 58 5.49 11.69 3.25
C ASP A 58 5.06 12.15 4.66
N ASP A 59 5.99 12.17 5.63
CA ASP A 59 5.73 12.72 6.98
C ASP A 59 5.39 14.23 6.95
N THR A 60 5.97 14.97 5.97
CA THR A 60 5.73 16.40 5.80
C THR A 60 5.22 16.72 4.40
N LEU A 61 4.56 17.86 4.26
CA LEU A 61 4.06 18.36 2.98
C LEU A 61 5.17 18.98 2.10
N GLN A 62 6.46 18.91 2.54
CA GLN A 62 7.57 19.62 1.90
C GLN A 62 7.77 19.27 0.43
N ARG A 63 7.78 17.99 0.08
CA ARG A 63 8.05 17.55 -1.30
C ARG A 63 6.93 17.96 -2.26
N MET A 64 5.69 17.89 -1.81
CA MET A 64 4.52 18.05 -2.66
C MET A 64 3.99 19.49 -2.73
N CYS A 65 4.14 20.28 -1.68
CA CYS A 65 3.65 21.67 -1.64
C CYS A 65 4.57 22.66 -0.92
N SER A 66 5.86 22.32 -0.75
CA SER A 66 6.90 23.19 -0.16
C SER A 66 6.58 23.70 1.26
N GLN A 67 5.86 22.90 2.05
CA GLN A 67 5.47 23.22 3.43
C GLN A 67 6.08 22.21 4.42
N GLN A 68 6.71 22.69 5.49
CA GLN A 68 7.27 21.84 6.55
C GLN A 68 6.21 21.25 7.49
N ALA A 69 4.94 21.59 7.30
CA ALA A 69 3.83 21.09 8.10
C ALA A 69 3.69 19.56 7.95
N ARG A 70 3.29 18.89 9.03
CA ARG A 70 3.05 17.43 9.04
C ARG A 70 1.55 17.14 9.03
N VAL A 71 1.17 16.03 8.39
CA VAL A 71 -0.23 15.58 8.30
C VAL A 71 -0.82 15.35 9.70
N ASP A 72 -0.06 14.75 10.62
CA ASP A 72 -0.49 14.48 12.00
C ASP A 72 -0.77 15.72 12.86
N GLN A 73 -0.30 16.90 12.43
CA GLN A 73 -0.51 18.18 13.11
C GLN A 73 -1.65 19.03 12.50
N LEU A 74 -2.17 18.64 11.36
CA LEU A 74 -3.19 19.38 10.61
C LEU A 74 -4.50 18.59 10.62
N THR A 75 -5.61 19.31 10.67
CA THR A 75 -6.92 18.74 10.31
C THR A 75 -6.96 18.38 8.82
N ALA A 76 -7.87 17.49 8.43
CA ALA A 76 -8.07 17.15 7.02
C ALA A 76 -8.35 18.42 6.17
N ASN A 77 -9.14 19.36 6.69
CA ASN A 77 -9.44 20.61 5.99
C ASN A 77 -8.22 21.54 5.88
N GLU A 78 -7.39 21.64 6.91
CA GLU A 78 -6.16 22.42 6.86
C GLU A 78 -5.17 21.81 5.87
N THR A 79 -4.99 20.49 5.89
CA THR A 79 -4.13 19.78 4.93
C THR A 79 -4.57 20.08 3.50
N LYS A 80 -5.87 19.99 3.19
CA LYS A 80 -6.42 20.28 1.85
C LYS A 80 -6.12 21.70 1.35
N ARG A 81 -6.00 22.68 2.24
CA ARG A 81 -5.69 24.08 1.83
C ARG A 81 -4.29 24.28 1.27
N TYR A 82 -3.33 23.39 1.61
CA TYR A 82 -1.98 23.43 1.06
C TYR A 82 -1.90 22.82 -0.35
N PHE A 83 -2.89 22.02 -0.74
CA PHE A 83 -2.96 21.37 -2.05
C PHE A 83 -3.93 22.14 -2.95
N GLN A 84 -3.40 23.15 -3.66
CA GLN A 84 -4.13 23.95 -4.62
C GLN A 84 -3.71 23.60 -6.07
N PHE A 85 -4.51 24.01 -7.04
CA PHE A 85 -4.16 23.94 -8.47
C PHE A 85 -3.88 22.51 -9.02
N GLY A 86 -4.86 21.62 -8.90
CA GLY A 86 -4.82 20.31 -9.56
C GLY A 86 -4.26 19.17 -8.73
N HIS A 87 -3.65 19.47 -7.59
CA HIS A 87 -3.20 18.49 -6.62
C HIS A 87 -4.19 18.41 -5.46
N GLN A 88 -5.21 17.58 -5.58
CA GLN A 88 -6.17 17.40 -4.50
C GLN A 88 -5.78 16.20 -3.64
N ILE A 89 -5.35 16.48 -2.41
CA ILE A 89 -5.22 15.43 -1.39
C ILE A 89 -6.61 14.92 -0.99
N MET A 90 -6.76 13.61 -0.89
CA MET A 90 -8.02 12.94 -0.57
C MET A 90 -7.98 12.32 0.82
N THR A 91 -9.15 12.12 1.41
CA THR A 91 -9.30 11.17 2.51
C THR A 91 -9.56 9.76 1.95
N LEU A 92 -9.35 8.74 2.76
CA LEU A 92 -9.57 7.35 2.37
C LEU A 92 -11.01 7.10 1.89
N GLU A 93 -12.00 7.74 2.52
CA GLU A 93 -13.41 7.65 2.11
C GLU A 93 -13.64 8.18 0.68
N GLN A 94 -12.89 9.21 0.28
CA GLN A 94 -12.99 9.81 -1.05
C GLN A 94 -12.37 8.95 -2.16
N VAL A 95 -11.44 8.06 -1.81
CA VAL A 95 -10.81 7.14 -2.77
C VAL A 95 -11.69 5.92 -3.04
N ALA A 96 -12.53 5.50 -2.11
CA ALA A 96 -13.32 4.28 -2.20
C ALA A 96 -14.01 4.04 -3.56
N PRO A 97 -14.68 5.03 -4.18
CA PRO A 97 -15.32 4.84 -5.49
C PRO A 97 -14.35 4.51 -6.63
N LEU A 98 -13.08 4.89 -6.49
CA LEU A 98 -12.04 4.67 -7.50
C LEU A 98 -11.41 3.28 -7.41
N LEU A 99 -11.73 2.50 -6.37
CA LEU A 99 -11.11 1.20 -6.09
C LEU A 99 -11.95 0.01 -6.54
N ASN A 100 -13.21 0.21 -6.91
CA ASN A 100 -14.21 -0.85 -7.12
C ASN A 100 -13.88 -1.86 -8.25
N SER A 101 -13.02 -1.51 -9.18
CA SER A 101 -12.66 -2.38 -10.31
C SER A 101 -11.46 -3.28 -10.02
N PHE A 102 -10.73 -3.03 -8.95
CA PHE A 102 -9.51 -3.75 -8.63
C PHE A 102 -9.77 -5.06 -7.89
N THR A 103 -8.95 -6.06 -8.16
CA THR A 103 -8.99 -7.38 -7.51
C THR A 103 -7.99 -7.51 -6.38
N ASP A 104 -7.06 -6.55 -6.25
CA ASP A 104 -6.06 -6.50 -5.19
C ASP A 104 -5.72 -5.04 -4.84
N ILE A 105 -5.68 -4.71 -3.55
CA ILE A 105 -5.41 -3.35 -3.07
C ILE A 105 -4.49 -3.45 -1.86
N GLU A 106 -3.27 -2.94 -1.98
CA GLU A 106 -2.37 -2.78 -0.83
C GLU A 106 -2.49 -1.36 -0.26
N LEU A 107 -2.98 -1.26 0.97
CA LEU A 107 -3.15 0.01 1.70
C LEU A 107 -2.09 0.12 2.79
N GLU A 108 -1.02 0.89 2.54
CA GLU A 108 0.02 1.12 3.52
C GLU A 108 -0.43 2.12 4.59
N ILE A 109 -0.40 1.67 5.85
CA ILE A 109 -0.65 2.53 7.01
C ILE A 109 0.68 3.09 7.49
N LYS A 110 0.88 4.39 7.26
CA LYS A 110 2.07 5.10 7.74
C LYS A 110 1.94 5.39 9.24
N THR A 111 2.98 5.04 9.97
CA THR A 111 3.12 5.36 11.39
C THR A 111 4.47 6.04 11.65
N HIS A 112 4.57 6.72 12.77
CA HIS A 112 5.78 7.37 13.26
C HIS A 112 5.78 7.36 14.80
N ASP A 113 6.85 7.80 15.44
CA ASP A 113 7.01 7.86 16.90
C ASP A 113 5.92 8.67 17.64
N ARG A 114 5.20 9.53 16.93
CA ARG A 114 4.11 10.38 17.42
C ARG A 114 2.72 9.81 17.20
N THR A 115 2.59 8.62 16.62
CA THR A 115 1.29 8.05 16.24
C THR A 115 0.39 7.80 17.45
N ASP A 116 -0.80 8.40 17.44
CA ASP A 116 -1.88 8.05 18.35
C ASP A 116 -2.57 6.78 17.86
N TYR A 117 -2.12 5.63 18.34
CA TYR A 117 -2.66 4.32 17.94
C TYR A 117 -4.14 4.14 18.27
N ALA A 118 -4.64 4.73 19.36
CA ALA A 118 -6.05 4.60 19.71
C ALA A 118 -6.92 5.31 18.65
N LYS A 119 -6.54 6.53 18.28
CA LYS A 119 -7.20 7.31 17.24
C LYS A 119 -7.04 6.65 15.86
N LEU A 120 -5.85 6.11 15.55
CA LEU A 120 -5.59 5.40 14.28
C LEU A 120 -6.48 4.15 14.16
N VAL A 121 -6.55 3.31 15.17
CA VAL A 121 -7.39 2.10 15.18
C VAL A 121 -8.87 2.47 15.06
N GLN A 122 -9.32 3.54 15.73
CA GLN A 122 -10.68 4.04 15.58
C GLN A 122 -10.97 4.51 14.14
N ALA A 123 -10.03 5.23 13.52
CA ALA A 123 -10.17 5.68 12.13
C ALA A 123 -10.20 4.49 11.15
N LEU A 124 -9.34 3.49 11.34
CA LEU A 124 -9.35 2.25 10.55
C LEU A 124 -10.66 1.49 10.71
N THR A 125 -11.19 1.36 11.94
CA THR A 125 -12.46 0.68 12.19
C THR A 125 -13.61 1.37 11.42
N ARG A 126 -13.72 2.69 11.54
CA ARG A 126 -14.76 3.47 10.83
C ARG A 126 -14.68 3.29 9.32
N ASN A 127 -13.46 3.28 8.76
CA ASN A 127 -13.27 3.20 7.31
C ASN A 127 -13.40 1.79 6.75
N LEU A 128 -12.97 0.76 7.48
CA LEU A 128 -12.88 -0.60 6.93
C LEU A 128 -14.03 -1.52 7.34
N ILE A 129 -14.79 -1.15 8.37
CA ILE A 129 -15.91 -2.00 8.86
C ILE A 129 -17.25 -1.39 8.47
N ASP A 130 -17.43 -0.09 8.71
CA ASP A 130 -18.73 0.58 8.56
C ASP A 130 -18.80 1.46 7.30
N SER A 131 -18.11 1.08 6.21
CA SER A 131 -18.05 1.87 4.98
C SER A 131 -18.06 0.98 3.72
N PRO A 132 -18.20 1.57 2.52
CA PRO A 132 -18.07 0.84 1.26
C PRO A 132 -16.73 0.11 1.08
N LEU A 133 -15.66 0.55 1.77
CA LEU A 133 -14.35 -0.10 1.73
C LEU A 133 -14.36 -1.52 2.33
N SER A 134 -15.33 -1.86 3.19
CA SER A 134 -15.47 -3.20 3.79
C SER A 134 -15.65 -4.33 2.77
N ASN A 135 -16.13 -4.00 1.58
CA ASN A 135 -16.38 -4.97 0.50
C ASN A 135 -15.23 -5.03 -0.53
N LEU A 136 -14.18 -4.23 -0.35
CA LEU A 136 -13.04 -4.20 -1.26
C LEU A 136 -11.94 -5.18 -0.83
N PRO A 137 -11.17 -5.74 -1.77
CA PRO A 137 -10.09 -6.68 -1.50
C PRO A 137 -8.85 -5.97 -0.95
N ILE A 138 -8.97 -5.35 0.22
CA ILE A 138 -7.90 -4.54 0.84
C ILE A 138 -7.04 -5.42 1.73
N ILE A 139 -5.73 -5.36 1.52
CA ILE A 139 -4.70 -5.85 2.42
C ILE A 139 -4.06 -4.63 3.09
N LEU A 140 -4.17 -4.53 4.42
CA LEU A 140 -3.48 -3.49 5.18
C LEU A 140 -2.00 -3.81 5.30
N THR A 141 -1.14 -2.96 4.78
CA THR A 141 0.31 -3.14 4.91
C THR A 141 0.92 -2.11 5.84
N SER A 142 1.97 -2.48 6.56
CA SER A 142 2.76 -1.56 7.39
C SER A 142 4.11 -2.17 7.76
N PHE A 143 5.10 -1.31 8.05
CA PHE A 143 6.36 -1.69 8.69
C PHE A 143 6.24 -1.82 10.21
N ASP A 144 5.14 -1.34 10.78
CA ASP A 144 4.97 -1.17 12.22
C ASP A 144 4.42 -2.43 12.88
N LEU A 145 5.28 -3.12 13.63
CA LEU A 145 4.93 -4.34 14.37
C LEU A 145 3.90 -4.06 15.48
N GLU A 146 3.96 -2.89 16.13
CA GLU A 146 3.01 -2.52 17.19
C GLU A 146 1.61 -2.31 16.60
N LEU A 147 1.50 -1.67 15.43
CA LEU A 147 0.22 -1.55 14.72
C LEU A 147 -0.37 -2.93 14.44
N HIS A 148 0.40 -3.84 13.83
CA HIS A 148 -0.06 -5.20 13.54
C HIS A 148 -0.49 -5.94 14.80
N ALA A 149 0.26 -5.82 15.91
CA ALA A 149 -0.09 -6.44 17.18
C ALA A 149 -1.39 -5.88 17.78
N ARG A 150 -1.67 -4.59 17.61
CA ARG A 150 -2.94 -3.97 18.03
C ARG A 150 -4.10 -4.45 17.18
N LEU A 151 -3.94 -4.48 15.85
CA LEU A 151 -4.96 -4.97 14.91
C LEU A 151 -5.29 -6.44 15.18
N GLN A 152 -4.29 -7.28 15.46
CA GLN A 152 -4.48 -8.70 15.79
C GLN A 152 -5.34 -8.91 17.04
N ARG A 153 -5.27 -8.00 18.00
CA ARG A 153 -6.04 -8.06 19.25
C ARG A 153 -7.41 -7.34 19.18
N HIS A 154 -7.65 -6.59 18.11
CA HIS A 154 -8.87 -5.80 17.98
C HIS A 154 -10.06 -6.67 17.57
N SER A 155 -11.21 -6.52 18.23
CA SER A 155 -12.38 -7.38 18.04
C SER A 155 -12.92 -7.42 16.60
N LEU A 156 -12.88 -6.29 15.90
CA LEU A 156 -13.39 -6.14 14.52
C LEU A 156 -12.28 -6.25 13.46
N LEU A 157 -11.13 -5.58 13.67
CA LEU A 157 -10.08 -5.50 12.66
C LEU A 157 -9.16 -6.72 12.60
N LYS A 158 -9.24 -7.67 13.55
CA LYS A 158 -8.40 -8.88 13.54
C LYS A 158 -8.57 -9.76 12.31
N GLN A 159 -9.72 -9.67 11.64
CA GLN A 159 -10.03 -10.43 10.43
C GLN A 159 -9.63 -9.70 9.14
N THR A 160 -9.29 -8.41 9.22
CA THR A 160 -8.83 -7.65 8.04
C THR A 160 -7.49 -8.23 7.58
N PRO A 161 -7.35 -8.59 6.29
CA PRO A 161 -6.09 -9.08 5.73
C PRO A 161 -4.96 -8.09 5.96
N ARG A 162 -3.76 -8.59 6.32
CA ARG A 162 -2.60 -7.76 6.63
C ARG A 162 -1.33 -8.30 5.98
N GLY A 163 -0.48 -7.39 5.51
CA GLY A 163 0.85 -7.66 5.00
C GLY A 163 1.94 -6.95 5.84
N LEU A 164 2.97 -7.67 6.23
CA LEU A 164 4.13 -7.09 6.92
C LEU A 164 5.15 -6.60 5.89
N LEU A 165 5.51 -5.30 5.97
CA LEU A 165 6.49 -4.69 5.08
C LEU A 165 7.92 -4.86 5.62
N ILE A 166 8.85 -5.21 4.73
CA ILE A 166 10.26 -5.51 5.03
C ILE A 166 11.17 -4.68 4.13
N ARG A 167 12.09 -3.90 4.74
CA ARG A 167 13.06 -3.07 3.99
C ARG A 167 14.52 -3.33 4.32
N THR A 168 14.82 -4.17 5.32
CA THR A 168 16.20 -4.48 5.72
C THR A 168 16.46 -5.98 5.75
N ALA A 169 17.73 -6.36 5.54
CA ALA A 169 18.14 -7.76 5.58
C ALA A 169 17.96 -8.37 6.99
N GLU A 170 18.17 -7.59 8.05
CA GLU A 170 17.99 -8.03 9.43
C GLU A 170 16.53 -8.42 9.70
N ALA A 171 15.58 -7.56 9.28
CA ALA A 171 14.16 -7.82 9.45
C ALA A 171 13.71 -9.04 8.63
N LEU A 172 14.32 -9.25 7.44
CA LEU A 172 13.98 -10.36 6.55
C LEU A 172 14.25 -11.74 7.18
N VAL A 173 15.30 -11.86 8.01
CA VAL A 173 15.68 -13.14 8.64
C VAL A 173 14.54 -13.77 9.45
N SER A 174 13.78 -12.95 10.18
CA SER A 174 12.67 -13.42 11.02
C SER A 174 11.30 -13.14 10.43
N ALA A 175 11.22 -12.53 9.24
CA ALA A 175 9.99 -12.00 8.67
C ALA A 175 8.84 -13.02 8.59
N PRO A 176 9.03 -14.28 8.11
CA PRO A 176 7.92 -15.23 8.05
C PRO A 176 7.33 -15.53 9.42
N ASN A 177 8.17 -15.81 10.42
CA ASN A 177 7.71 -16.10 11.76
C ASN A 177 7.03 -14.88 12.41
N THR A 178 7.59 -13.68 12.22
CA THR A 178 7.03 -12.43 12.73
C THR A 178 5.66 -12.15 12.09
N ALA A 179 5.54 -12.33 10.78
CA ALA A 179 4.27 -12.14 10.06
C ALA A 179 3.18 -13.06 10.61
N LEU A 180 3.47 -14.37 10.75
CA LEU A 180 2.51 -15.33 11.30
C LEU A 180 2.10 -15.00 12.74
N GLN A 181 3.05 -14.64 13.61
CA GLN A 181 2.76 -14.23 14.98
C GLN A 181 1.84 -13.01 15.04
N LEU A 182 1.98 -12.09 14.11
CA LEU A 182 1.16 -10.88 13.99
C LEU A 182 -0.14 -11.10 13.21
N GLY A 183 -0.37 -12.32 12.70
CA GLY A 183 -1.55 -12.65 11.89
C GLY A 183 -1.55 -11.96 10.50
N CYS A 184 -0.38 -11.64 9.98
CA CYS A 184 -0.21 -11.20 8.60
C CYS A 184 -0.26 -12.40 7.67
N ILE A 185 -0.84 -12.21 6.49
CA ILE A 185 -1.02 -13.24 5.47
C ILE A 185 -0.11 -13.04 4.25
N GLN A 186 0.72 -11.99 4.24
CA GLN A 186 1.57 -11.59 3.13
C GLN A 186 2.83 -10.89 3.64
N LEU A 187 3.91 -10.94 2.88
CA LEU A 187 5.13 -10.17 3.08
C LEU A 187 5.35 -9.21 1.91
N GLY A 188 5.37 -7.90 2.19
CA GLY A 188 5.78 -6.88 1.22
C GLY A 188 7.28 -6.60 1.36
N ILE A 189 8.11 -7.05 0.43
CA ILE A 189 9.57 -7.01 0.56
C ILE A 189 10.17 -6.00 -0.42
N HIS A 190 11.07 -5.15 0.07
CA HIS A 190 11.89 -4.27 -0.79
C HIS A 190 12.70 -5.13 -1.78
N TYR A 191 12.46 -4.95 -3.08
CA TYR A 191 12.91 -5.89 -4.13
C TYR A 191 14.42 -6.20 -4.13
N PRO A 192 15.36 -5.30 -3.74
CA PRO A 192 16.78 -5.65 -3.69
C PRO A 192 17.14 -6.75 -2.68
N LEU A 193 16.23 -7.04 -1.74
CA LEU A 193 16.39 -8.13 -0.76
C LEU A 193 15.88 -9.47 -1.31
N ILE A 194 15.18 -9.46 -2.45
CA ILE A 194 14.51 -10.63 -3.00
C ILE A 194 15.45 -11.40 -3.92
N ASN A 195 15.51 -12.69 -3.70
CA ASN A 195 16.04 -13.68 -4.62
C ASN A 195 15.13 -14.92 -4.59
N ARG A 196 15.38 -15.88 -5.47
CA ARG A 196 14.58 -17.10 -5.56
C ARG A 196 14.44 -17.82 -4.21
N ALA A 197 15.52 -17.94 -3.45
CA ALA A 197 15.51 -18.64 -2.17
C ALA A 197 14.64 -17.93 -1.12
N VAL A 198 14.58 -16.58 -1.15
CA VAL A 198 13.70 -15.78 -0.28
C VAL A 198 12.24 -16.08 -0.58
N ILE A 199 11.84 -16.06 -1.87
CA ILE A 199 10.45 -16.34 -2.26
C ILE A 199 10.08 -17.77 -1.85
N GLU A 200 10.88 -18.76 -2.23
CA GLU A 200 10.66 -20.16 -1.86
C GLU A 200 10.61 -20.36 -0.33
N HIS A 201 11.38 -19.56 0.42
CA HIS A 201 11.33 -19.60 1.88
C HIS A 201 9.99 -19.06 2.41
N CYS A 202 9.52 -17.93 1.93
CA CYS A 202 8.23 -17.35 2.32
C CYS A 202 7.06 -18.30 1.96
N HIS A 203 7.07 -18.87 0.76
CA HIS A 203 6.04 -19.82 0.32
C HIS A 203 5.97 -21.08 1.19
N ARG A 204 7.08 -21.55 1.79
CA ARG A 204 7.03 -22.67 2.77
C ARG A 204 6.26 -22.34 4.06
N TYR A 205 5.97 -21.06 4.29
CA TYR A 205 5.13 -20.58 5.39
C TYR A 205 3.73 -20.15 4.91
N ASP A 206 3.36 -20.48 3.67
CA ASP A 206 2.12 -20.05 3.02
C ASP A 206 1.96 -18.51 3.00
N LEU A 207 3.08 -17.78 2.86
CA LEU A 207 3.12 -16.32 2.79
C LEU A 207 3.47 -15.86 1.37
N PRO A 208 2.50 -15.35 0.61
CA PRO A 208 2.74 -14.62 -0.65
C PRO A 208 3.72 -13.46 -0.47
N VAL A 209 4.47 -13.17 -1.53
CA VAL A 209 5.48 -12.11 -1.57
C VAL A 209 5.07 -11.01 -2.53
N SER A 210 4.92 -9.79 -2.02
CA SER A 210 4.78 -8.55 -2.79
C SER A 210 6.13 -7.85 -2.89
N ALA A 211 6.59 -7.53 -4.11
CA ALA A 211 7.86 -6.89 -4.39
C ALA A 211 7.68 -5.40 -4.73
N TRP A 212 8.29 -4.49 -3.99
CA TRP A 212 8.17 -3.05 -4.17
C TRP A 212 9.52 -2.32 -4.12
N THR A 213 9.75 -1.18 -4.80
CA THR A 213 9.02 -0.76 -5.99
C THR A 213 9.88 -1.13 -7.19
N VAL A 214 9.36 -1.90 -8.12
CA VAL A 214 10.15 -2.51 -9.21
C VAL A 214 9.82 -1.83 -10.52
N ASN A 215 10.81 -1.15 -11.11
CA ASN A 215 10.63 -0.37 -12.35
C ASN A 215 11.50 -0.89 -13.51
N ASP A 216 12.45 -1.76 -13.22
CA ASP A 216 13.35 -2.32 -14.23
C ASP A 216 12.78 -3.61 -14.81
N ILE A 217 12.63 -3.65 -16.14
CA ILE A 217 12.02 -4.77 -16.88
C ILE A 217 12.77 -6.09 -16.66
N GLU A 218 14.10 -6.07 -16.60
CA GLU A 218 14.89 -7.30 -16.43
C GLU A 218 14.74 -7.84 -14.99
N THR A 219 14.62 -6.96 -14.00
CA THR A 219 14.30 -7.33 -12.62
C THR A 219 12.88 -7.92 -12.53
N ILE A 220 11.91 -7.31 -13.19
CA ILE A 220 10.52 -7.83 -13.25
C ILE A 220 10.48 -9.23 -13.83
N LYS A 221 11.14 -9.46 -14.96
CA LYS A 221 11.22 -10.79 -15.59
C LYS A 221 11.83 -11.84 -14.65
N LYS A 222 12.89 -11.47 -13.91
CA LYS A 222 13.52 -12.37 -12.92
C LYS A 222 12.57 -12.69 -11.77
N LEU A 223 11.87 -11.70 -11.23
CA LEU A 223 10.91 -11.89 -10.14
C LEU A 223 9.76 -12.81 -10.56
N ILE A 224 9.21 -12.62 -11.75
CA ILE A 224 8.19 -13.52 -12.32
C ILE A 224 8.75 -14.96 -12.49
N GLN A 225 9.97 -15.10 -13.00
CA GLN A 225 10.65 -16.41 -13.12
C GLN A 225 10.85 -17.10 -11.77
N TRP A 226 11.00 -16.32 -10.68
CA TRP A 226 11.10 -16.82 -9.32
C TRP A 226 9.74 -17.00 -8.65
N GLN A 227 8.63 -16.75 -9.39
CA GLN A 227 7.26 -16.91 -8.92
C GLN A 227 6.89 -15.95 -7.77
N VAL A 228 7.30 -14.68 -7.89
CA VAL A 228 6.77 -13.64 -6.99
C VAL A 228 5.26 -13.47 -7.21
N ASP A 229 4.51 -13.27 -6.14
CA ASP A 229 3.04 -13.21 -6.22
C ASP A 229 2.53 -11.84 -6.68
N VAL A 230 3.17 -10.76 -6.21
CA VAL A 230 2.77 -9.37 -6.53
C VAL A 230 3.99 -8.54 -6.90
N ILE A 231 3.86 -7.70 -7.92
CA ILE A 231 4.82 -6.67 -8.30
C ILE A 231 4.15 -5.31 -8.23
N ILE A 232 4.74 -4.38 -7.46
CA ILE A 232 4.33 -2.99 -7.36
C ILE A 232 5.30 -2.13 -8.16
N THR A 233 4.76 -1.35 -9.14
CA THR A 233 5.56 -0.54 -10.07
C THR A 233 5.04 0.88 -10.22
N ASP A 234 5.95 1.81 -10.51
CA ASP A 234 5.61 3.19 -10.85
C ASP A 234 5.05 3.34 -12.29
N TYR A 235 5.35 2.37 -13.18
CA TYR A 235 5.10 2.46 -14.63
C TYR A 235 4.29 1.27 -15.17
N PRO A 236 3.05 1.05 -14.67
CA PRO A 236 2.27 -0.11 -15.06
C PRO A 236 1.93 -0.15 -16.56
N SER A 237 1.69 0.99 -17.22
CA SER A 237 1.36 1.01 -18.66
C SER A 237 2.50 0.50 -19.54
N HIS A 238 3.76 0.77 -19.16
CA HIS A 238 4.93 0.28 -19.89
C HIS A 238 5.02 -1.25 -19.91
N LEU A 239 4.43 -1.92 -18.94
CA LEU A 239 4.46 -3.38 -18.79
C LEU A 239 3.27 -4.06 -19.45
N LEU A 240 2.13 -3.36 -19.52
CA LEU A 240 0.87 -3.88 -20.04
C LEU A 240 0.66 -3.59 -21.54
N LEU A 241 1.20 -2.48 -22.05
CA LEU A 241 0.94 -1.97 -23.39
C LEU A 241 2.06 -2.23 -24.41
N ASN A 242 3.22 -2.80 -23.98
CA ASN A 242 4.36 -3.04 -24.87
C ASN A 242 4.65 -4.57 -25.08
#